data_e7f0880ef3ad0a41cedbde764bb04827
#
_entry.id   e7f0880ef3ad0a41cedbde764bb04827
#
_cell.length_a   1.000
_cell.length_b   1.000
_cell.length_c   1.000
_cell.angle_alpha   90.00
_cell.angle_beta   90.00
_cell.angle_gamma   90.00
#
_symmetry.space_group_name_H-M   'P 1'
#
loop_
_entity.id
_entity.type
_entity.pdbx_description
1 polymer ?
#
loop_
_entity_poly.entity_id
_entity_poly.type
_entity_poly.pdbx_seq_one_letter_code
_entity_poly.pdbx_strand_id
1 'polypeptide(L)'
;MDSNSNMIKSLNLKIKILELENQKLLSTIEANNKEIEEIKSIIKSLSENNSTPLGEPMPIINVNLESKIINLKFGWKINNNGHLTNDRKTVLKITGGSKWNCTAIGDKTLVKGKINKWKIQLTKITSYIVCGIVPKDINIEADENWKKGYVTNCYNFGRHNLGVYQQLIHYKAEEGNIVEIIANLENGELSFSLNGKNLGTICNNIIKDIDYVPFIEIHDERNEITLLQ
;
A
#
# COMPACT_ATOMS: atom_id res chain seq x y z
N MET A 1 -20.94 -35.25 27.32
CA MET A 1 -21.62 -33.98 27.72
C MET A 1 -20.76 -32.74 27.64
N ASP A 2 -19.51 -32.82 27.16
CA ASP A 2 -18.57 -31.66 27.19
C ASP A 2 -18.48 -30.79 25.94
N SER A 3 -19.01 -31.24 24.81
CA SER A 3 -18.86 -30.49 23.55
C SER A 3 -19.59 -29.13 23.55
N ASN A 4 -20.80 -29.08 24.08
CA ASN A 4 -21.62 -27.87 24.16
C ASN A 4 -21.03 -26.81 25.11
N SER A 5 -20.41 -27.24 26.21
CA SER A 5 -19.78 -26.31 27.15
C SER A 5 -18.56 -25.60 26.54
N ASN A 6 -17.75 -26.34 25.76
CA ASN A 6 -16.59 -25.77 25.08
C ASN A 6 -17.00 -24.80 23.92
N MET A 7 -18.10 -25.10 23.22
CA MET A 7 -18.64 -24.22 22.18
C MET A 7 -19.15 -22.91 22.78
N ILE A 8 -19.86 -22.95 23.91
CA ILE A 8 -20.36 -21.77 24.62
C ILE A 8 -19.18 -20.89 25.11
N LYS A 9 -18.13 -21.49 25.67
CA LYS A 9 -16.93 -20.77 26.11
C LYS A 9 -16.25 -20.06 24.91
N SER A 10 -16.13 -20.75 23.78
CA SER A 10 -15.55 -20.17 22.54
C SER A 10 -16.39 -19.00 22.01
N LEU A 11 -17.71 -19.13 22.00
CA LEU A 11 -18.62 -18.05 21.61
C LEU A 11 -18.52 -16.84 22.53
N ASN A 12 -18.50 -17.04 23.84
CA ASN A 12 -18.36 -15.95 24.81
C ASN A 12 -17.01 -15.22 24.67
N LEU A 13 -15.94 -15.94 24.34
CA LEU A 13 -14.64 -15.31 24.07
C LEU A 13 -14.68 -14.44 22.79
N LYS A 14 -15.32 -14.95 21.73
CA LYS A 14 -15.50 -14.17 20.48
C LYS A 14 -16.34 -12.92 20.70
N ILE A 15 -17.42 -13.01 21.47
CA ILE A 15 -18.25 -11.85 21.82
C ILE A 15 -17.39 -10.81 22.56
N LYS A 16 -16.59 -11.21 23.52
CA LYS A 16 -15.73 -10.31 24.29
C LYS A 16 -14.64 -9.62 23.42
N ILE A 17 -14.12 -10.32 22.43
CA ILE A 17 -13.18 -9.75 21.45
C ILE A 17 -13.88 -8.69 20.60
N LEU A 18 -15.07 -9.00 20.07
CA LEU A 18 -15.86 -8.06 19.28
C LEU A 18 -16.28 -6.80 20.06
N GLU A 19 -16.61 -6.96 21.34
CA GLU A 19 -16.90 -5.82 22.22
C GLU A 19 -15.69 -4.90 22.39
N LEU A 20 -14.50 -5.47 22.58
CA LEU A 20 -13.24 -4.71 22.68
C LEU A 20 -12.87 -4.01 21.36
N GLU A 21 -13.08 -4.67 20.23
CA GLU A 21 -12.86 -4.06 18.91
C GLU A 21 -13.84 -2.91 18.66
N ASN A 22 -15.11 -3.07 19.01
CA ASN A 22 -16.11 -2.01 18.91
C ASN A 22 -15.79 -0.80 19.82
N GLN A 23 -15.30 -1.03 21.03
CA GLN A 23 -14.86 0.06 21.91
C GLN A 23 -13.69 0.84 21.31
N LYS A 24 -12.70 0.15 20.68
CA LYS A 24 -11.59 0.79 19.98
C LYS A 24 -12.06 1.59 18.76
N LEU A 25 -13.03 1.06 18.02
CA LEU A 25 -13.61 1.77 16.87
C LEU A 25 -14.32 3.05 17.33
N LEU A 26 -15.12 2.98 18.38
CA LEU A 26 -15.82 4.14 18.95
C LEU A 26 -14.83 5.23 19.37
N SER A 27 -13.75 4.87 20.08
CA SER A 27 -12.73 5.85 20.49
C SER A 27 -12.03 6.52 19.28
N THR A 28 -11.83 5.76 18.20
CA THR A 28 -11.26 6.30 16.96
C THR A 28 -12.23 7.26 16.26
N ILE A 29 -13.52 6.93 16.23
CA ILE A 29 -14.56 7.80 15.66
C ILE A 29 -14.66 9.11 16.46
N GLU A 30 -14.60 9.05 17.78
CA GLU A 30 -14.62 10.24 18.64
C GLU A 30 -13.40 11.14 18.40
N ALA A 31 -12.20 10.55 18.25
CA ALA A 31 -10.99 11.30 17.92
C ALA A 31 -11.09 11.98 16.55
N ASN A 32 -11.56 11.26 15.54
CA ASN A 32 -11.73 11.80 14.18
C ASN A 32 -12.79 12.91 14.15
N ASN A 33 -13.88 12.78 14.89
CA ASN A 33 -14.92 13.82 15.00
C ASN A 33 -14.36 15.09 15.63
N LYS A 34 -13.52 14.98 16.64
CA LYS A 34 -12.84 16.13 17.25
C LYS A 34 -11.94 16.85 16.24
N GLU A 35 -11.16 16.11 15.46
CA GLU A 35 -10.30 16.67 14.42
C GLU A 35 -11.11 17.37 13.31
N ILE A 36 -12.27 16.81 12.93
CA ILE A 36 -13.19 17.42 11.97
C ILE A 36 -13.72 18.77 12.51
N GLU A 37 -14.08 18.86 13.78
CA GLU A 37 -14.56 20.12 14.38
C GLU A 37 -13.43 21.17 14.48
N GLU A 38 -12.21 20.77 14.75
CA GLU A 38 -11.04 21.66 14.70
C GLU A 38 -10.82 22.22 13.29
N ILE A 39 -10.87 21.35 12.25
CA ILE A 39 -10.76 21.77 10.85
C ILE A 39 -11.90 22.72 10.45
N LYS A 40 -13.13 22.45 10.84
CA LYS A 40 -14.27 23.34 10.60
C LYS A 40 -14.07 24.71 11.24
N SER A 41 -13.53 24.76 12.45
CA SER A 41 -13.19 26.00 13.15
C SER A 41 -12.14 26.81 12.38
N ILE A 42 -11.11 26.16 11.87
CA ILE A 42 -10.05 26.79 11.05
C ILE A 42 -10.64 27.33 9.74
N ILE A 43 -11.46 26.55 9.03
CA ILE A 43 -12.11 26.98 7.80
C ILE A 43 -12.98 28.19 8.05
N LYS A 44 -13.74 28.21 9.15
CA LYS A 44 -14.58 29.35 9.54
C LYS A 44 -13.74 30.60 9.80
N SER A 45 -12.67 30.50 10.55
CA SER A 45 -11.75 31.62 10.83
C SER A 45 -11.10 32.18 9.56
N LEU A 46 -10.74 31.30 8.61
CA LEU A 46 -10.21 31.71 7.31
C LEU A 46 -11.26 32.40 6.42
N SER A 47 -12.51 31.97 6.48
CA SER A 47 -13.60 32.60 5.73
C SER A 47 -14.01 33.98 6.30
N GLU A 48 -13.92 34.15 7.60
CA GLU A 48 -14.22 35.43 8.29
C GLU A 48 -13.13 36.50 8.09
N ASN A 49 -11.86 36.06 7.94
CA ASN A 49 -10.73 36.93 7.66
C ASN A 49 -10.62 37.39 6.19
N ASN A 50 -11.38 36.80 5.28
CA ASN A 50 -11.42 37.17 3.86
C ASN A 50 -12.40 38.31 3.54
N SER A 51 -13.00 38.98 4.54
CA SER A 51 -13.90 40.13 4.36
C SER A 51 -13.21 41.50 4.43
N THR A 52 -11.89 41.58 4.37
CA THR A 52 -11.13 42.83 4.23
C THR A 52 -11.08 43.26 2.75
N PRO A 53 -11.23 44.56 2.42
CA PRO A 53 -11.24 45.01 1.04
C PRO A 53 -9.90 44.73 0.32
N LEU A 54 -10.00 44.34 -0.95
CA LEU A 54 -8.93 44.10 -1.89
C LEU A 54 -7.84 45.19 -1.85
N GLY A 55 -6.78 44.92 -1.16
CA GLY A 55 -5.54 45.68 -1.22
C GLY A 55 -4.38 44.71 -1.21
N GLU A 56 -3.72 44.57 -2.36
CA GLU A 56 -2.57 43.74 -2.73
C GLU A 56 -2.79 42.22 -2.76
N PRO A 57 -2.45 41.57 -3.88
CA PRO A 57 -2.51 40.11 -3.98
C PRO A 57 -1.51 39.50 -3.00
N MET A 58 -2.02 38.78 -2.00
CA MET A 58 -1.17 37.91 -1.17
C MET A 58 -0.32 37.01 -2.07
N PRO A 59 0.96 36.81 -1.74
CA PRO A 59 1.77 35.89 -2.50
C PRO A 59 1.09 34.53 -2.43
N ILE A 60 0.62 34.04 -3.57
CA ILE A 60 0.16 32.66 -3.74
C ILE A 60 1.38 31.82 -3.38
N ILE A 61 1.36 31.22 -2.19
CA ILE A 61 2.33 30.18 -1.83
C ILE A 61 1.96 29.02 -2.74
N ASN A 62 2.46 29.05 -3.97
CA ASN A 62 2.50 27.91 -4.86
C ASN A 62 3.43 26.91 -4.19
N VAL A 63 2.90 26.10 -3.28
CA VAL A 63 3.57 24.90 -2.81
C VAL A 63 3.70 24.04 -4.05
N ASN A 64 4.90 24.07 -4.64
CA ASN A 64 5.20 23.37 -5.88
C ASN A 64 5.10 21.86 -5.60
N LEU A 65 3.87 21.32 -5.64
CA LEU A 65 3.61 19.90 -5.41
C LEU A 65 4.41 19.04 -6.41
N GLU A 66 4.70 19.56 -7.59
CA GLU A 66 5.49 18.84 -8.59
C GLU A 66 6.92 18.58 -8.13
N SER A 67 7.51 19.47 -7.31
CA SER A 67 8.85 19.26 -6.75
C SER A 67 8.92 18.15 -5.68
N LYS A 68 7.76 17.70 -5.18
CA LYS A 68 7.66 16.63 -4.19
C LYS A 68 7.50 15.24 -4.81
N ILE A 69 7.09 15.16 -6.08
CA ILE A 69 6.81 13.90 -6.79
C ILE A 69 8.07 13.40 -7.49
N ILE A 70 8.40 12.15 -7.26
CA ILE A 70 9.49 11.43 -7.94
C ILE A 70 8.91 10.25 -8.70
N ASN A 71 9.02 10.29 -10.03
CA ASN A 71 8.79 9.10 -10.85
C ASN A 71 10.02 8.21 -10.72
N LEU A 72 9.90 7.17 -9.90
CA LEU A 72 11.01 6.32 -9.53
C LEU A 72 11.43 5.44 -10.70
N LYS A 73 12.70 5.55 -11.12
CA LYS A 73 13.32 4.69 -12.15
C LYS A 73 14.26 3.71 -11.48
N PHE A 74 14.04 2.40 -11.71
CA PHE A 74 14.82 1.34 -11.12
C PHE A 74 14.79 0.05 -11.97
N GLY A 75 15.59 -0.93 -11.62
CA GLY A 75 15.49 -2.29 -12.13
C GLY A 75 15.19 -3.26 -10.99
N TRP A 76 14.60 -4.39 -11.31
CA TRP A 76 14.36 -5.44 -10.33
C TRP A 76 15.63 -6.21 -9.97
N LYS A 77 15.73 -6.61 -8.70
CA LYS A 77 16.57 -7.72 -8.21
C LYS A 77 15.62 -8.84 -7.77
N ILE A 78 15.95 -10.07 -8.09
CA ILE A 78 15.07 -11.22 -7.88
C ILE A 78 15.81 -12.34 -7.19
N ASN A 79 15.08 -13.18 -6.46
CA ASN A 79 15.59 -14.42 -5.90
C ASN A 79 15.63 -15.56 -6.95
N ASN A 80 16.10 -16.75 -6.54
CA ASN A 80 16.34 -17.88 -7.42
C ASN A 80 15.09 -18.52 -8.05
N ASN A 81 13.88 -18.16 -7.59
CA ASN A 81 12.62 -18.72 -8.09
C ASN A 81 12.06 -17.96 -9.30
N GLY A 82 12.71 -16.87 -9.69
CA GLY A 82 12.26 -16.03 -10.79
C GLY A 82 13.32 -15.81 -11.87
N HIS A 83 12.88 -15.20 -12.95
CA HIS A 83 13.71 -14.80 -14.08
C HIS A 83 13.45 -13.35 -14.44
N LEU A 84 14.53 -12.60 -14.75
CA LEU A 84 14.47 -11.22 -15.19
C LEU A 84 14.71 -11.14 -16.70
N THR A 85 13.85 -10.40 -17.38
CA THR A 85 14.02 -10.08 -18.81
C THR A 85 13.86 -8.56 -19.00
N ASN A 86 14.02 -8.09 -20.25
CA ASN A 86 13.78 -6.71 -20.65
C ASN A 86 14.55 -5.71 -19.76
N ASP A 87 15.88 -5.84 -19.70
CA ASP A 87 16.76 -5.01 -18.88
C ASP A 87 16.32 -4.92 -17.41
N ARG A 88 15.98 -6.05 -16.81
CA ARG A 88 15.52 -6.15 -15.42
C ARG A 88 14.20 -5.43 -15.13
N LYS A 89 13.39 -5.19 -16.15
CA LYS A 89 12.06 -4.59 -16.00
C LYS A 89 10.95 -5.64 -15.84
N THR A 90 11.14 -6.82 -16.44
CA THR A 90 10.13 -7.88 -16.39
C THR A 90 10.56 -9.01 -15.45
N VAL A 91 9.65 -9.37 -14.56
CA VAL A 91 9.79 -10.47 -13.59
C VAL A 91 8.84 -11.58 -13.97
N LEU A 92 9.36 -12.78 -14.12
CA LEU A 92 8.61 -14.01 -14.37
C LEU A 92 8.95 -15.03 -13.29
N LYS A 93 7.95 -15.60 -12.64
CA LYS A 93 8.15 -16.77 -11.77
C LYS A 93 8.26 -18.04 -12.60
N ILE A 94 9.36 -18.78 -12.44
CA ILE A 94 9.69 -19.96 -13.25
C ILE A 94 9.70 -21.27 -12.47
N THR A 95 9.89 -21.23 -11.17
CA THR A 95 9.99 -22.41 -10.29
C THR A 95 9.31 -22.20 -8.95
N GLY A 96 9.16 -23.28 -8.18
CA GLY A 96 8.68 -23.25 -6.80
C GLY A 96 7.17 -23.49 -6.64
N GLY A 97 6.45 -23.81 -7.72
CA GLY A 97 5.02 -24.12 -7.67
C GLY A 97 4.17 -22.99 -7.09
N SER A 98 3.00 -23.34 -6.53
CA SER A 98 2.05 -22.38 -5.92
C SER A 98 2.47 -22.05 -4.48
N LYS A 99 3.45 -21.16 -4.32
CA LYS A 99 3.99 -20.67 -3.05
C LYS A 99 4.39 -19.20 -3.15
N TRP A 100 4.33 -18.48 -2.03
CA TRP A 100 4.86 -17.12 -1.89
C TRP A 100 6.39 -17.13 -1.73
N ASN A 101 7.11 -17.36 -2.82
CA ASN A 101 8.57 -17.53 -2.80
C ASN A 101 9.29 -16.93 -4.00
N CYS A 102 8.61 -16.24 -4.91
CA CYS A 102 9.26 -15.49 -5.97
C CYS A 102 9.22 -13.99 -5.63
N THR A 103 10.27 -13.54 -4.96
CA THR A 103 10.43 -12.17 -4.48
C THR A 103 11.30 -11.36 -5.41
N ALA A 104 10.81 -10.18 -5.82
CA ALA A 104 11.62 -9.16 -6.49
C ALA A 104 11.52 -7.81 -5.76
N ILE A 105 12.66 -7.13 -5.64
CA ILE A 105 12.77 -5.79 -5.06
C ILE A 105 13.42 -4.83 -6.05
N GLY A 106 13.05 -3.55 -5.96
CA GLY A 106 13.71 -2.50 -6.71
C GLY A 106 15.15 -2.29 -6.23
N ASP A 107 16.06 -1.98 -7.15
CA ASP A 107 17.46 -1.67 -6.84
C ASP A 107 17.69 -0.24 -6.33
N LYS A 108 16.64 0.55 -6.22
CA LYS A 108 16.64 1.91 -5.69
C LYS A 108 15.79 2.04 -4.44
N THR A 109 16.33 2.73 -3.45
CA THR A 109 15.61 3.11 -2.24
C THR A 109 14.64 4.25 -2.54
N LEU A 110 13.47 4.23 -1.93
CA LEU A 110 12.51 5.32 -1.98
C LEU A 110 13.09 6.57 -1.32
N VAL A 111 12.82 7.73 -1.89
CA VAL A 111 13.31 9.01 -1.37
C VAL A 111 12.43 9.47 -0.22
N LYS A 112 13.00 9.59 0.98
CA LYS A 112 12.30 10.07 2.19
C LYS A 112 11.79 11.50 2.00
N GLY A 113 10.65 11.83 2.60
CA GLY A 113 10.03 13.15 2.50
C GLY A 113 9.49 13.49 1.10
N LYS A 114 9.41 12.50 0.22
CA LYS A 114 8.90 12.67 -1.15
C LYS A 114 7.77 11.68 -1.43
N ILE A 115 7.02 11.99 -2.48
CA ILE A 115 6.01 11.11 -3.06
C ILE A 115 6.70 10.32 -4.18
N ASN A 116 6.94 9.04 -3.93
CA ASN A 116 7.57 8.14 -4.90
C ASN A 116 6.48 7.42 -5.69
N LYS A 117 6.59 7.44 -7.03
CA LYS A 117 5.61 6.80 -7.92
C LYS A 117 6.30 5.88 -8.92
N TRP A 118 5.68 4.76 -9.18
CA TRP A 118 6.06 3.87 -10.28
C TRP A 118 4.86 3.08 -10.75
N LYS A 119 4.97 2.51 -11.94
CA LYS A 119 3.91 1.71 -12.57
C LYS A 119 4.40 0.34 -12.91
N ILE A 120 3.54 -0.65 -12.73
CA ILE A 120 3.75 -2.01 -13.20
C ILE A 120 2.58 -2.42 -14.10
N GLN A 121 2.88 -3.19 -15.13
CA GLN A 121 1.87 -3.88 -15.92
C GLN A 121 1.78 -5.33 -15.47
N LEU A 122 0.59 -5.82 -15.25
CA LEU A 122 0.31 -7.23 -15.00
C LEU A 122 0.30 -7.94 -16.36
N THR A 123 1.49 -8.24 -16.87
CA THR A 123 1.69 -8.75 -18.24
C THR A 123 1.01 -10.09 -18.41
N LYS A 124 1.08 -10.93 -17.38
CA LYS A 124 0.34 -12.18 -17.27
C LYS A 124 -0.06 -12.44 -15.83
N ILE A 125 -1.33 -12.71 -15.60
CA ILE A 125 -1.86 -12.98 -14.25
C ILE A 125 -2.70 -14.26 -14.27
N THR A 126 -2.23 -15.28 -13.59
CA THR A 126 -2.95 -16.55 -13.41
C THR A 126 -3.49 -16.68 -11.99
N SER A 127 -2.90 -16.00 -11.02
CA SER A 127 -3.30 -16.01 -9.62
C SER A 127 -2.76 -14.82 -8.83
N TYR A 128 -2.46 -15.02 -7.56
CA TYR A 128 -2.07 -13.99 -6.62
C TYR A 128 -0.69 -13.40 -6.90
N ILE A 129 -0.65 -12.09 -6.93
CA ILE A 129 0.54 -11.25 -6.99
C ILE A 129 0.35 -10.14 -5.96
N VAL A 130 1.35 -9.87 -5.15
CA VAL A 130 1.35 -8.70 -4.27
C VAL A 130 2.39 -7.68 -4.74
N CYS A 131 2.08 -6.40 -4.60
CA CYS A 131 2.98 -5.30 -4.89
C CYS A 131 2.89 -4.22 -3.81
N GLY A 132 3.98 -3.44 -3.64
CA GLY A 132 4.06 -2.38 -2.65
C GLY A 132 5.48 -2.03 -2.28
N ILE A 133 5.75 -1.92 -0.98
CA ILE A 133 7.06 -1.60 -0.41
C ILE A 133 7.44 -2.53 0.72
N VAL A 134 8.74 -2.81 0.85
CA VAL A 134 9.32 -3.57 1.95
C VAL A 134 10.58 -2.87 2.48
N PRO A 135 11.03 -3.16 3.70
CA PRO A 135 12.34 -2.71 4.18
C PRO A 135 13.46 -3.13 3.22
N LYS A 136 14.43 -2.26 3.01
CA LYS A 136 15.54 -2.46 2.06
C LYS A 136 16.42 -3.67 2.38
N ASP A 137 16.54 -3.99 3.65
CA ASP A 137 17.39 -5.07 4.20
C ASP A 137 16.69 -6.44 4.24
N ILE A 138 15.54 -6.57 3.57
CA ILE A 138 14.78 -7.82 3.53
C ILE A 138 15.62 -8.95 2.90
N ASN A 139 15.55 -10.15 3.48
CA ASN A 139 16.10 -11.34 2.87
C ASN A 139 15.19 -11.83 1.72
N ILE A 140 15.56 -11.56 0.48
CA ILE A 140 14.76 -11.92 -0.71
C ILE A 140 14.63 -13.43 -0.95
N GLU A 141 15.51 -14.25 -0.35
CA GLU A 141 15.44 -15.71 -0.44
C GLU A 141 14.45 -16.33 0.55
N ALA A 142 13.90 -15.53 1.48
CA ALA A 142 12.90 -16.02 2.40
C ALA A 142 11.52 -16.09 1.73
N ASP A 143 10.70 -17.05 2.15
CA ASP A 143 9.31 -17.14 1.74
C ASP A 143 8.44 -16.08 2.44
N GLU A 144 7.30 -15.76 1.83
CA GLU A 144 6.26 -14.90 2.39
C GLU A 144 6.77 -13.51 2.83
N ASN A 145 7.67 -12.93 2.05
CA ASN A 145 8.25 -11.61 2.32
C ASN A 145 7.20 -10.48 2.37
N TRP A 146 6.03 -10.68 1.73
CA TRP A 146 4.91 -9.74 1.79
C TRP A 146 4.43 -9.46 3.23
N LYS A 147 4.64 -10.40 4.16
CA LYS A 147 4.31 -10.21 5.58
C LYS A 147 5.15 -9.16 6.29
N LYS A 148 6.28 -8.76 5.70
CA LYS A 148 7.21 -7.77 6.26
C LYS A 148 7.04 -6.37 5.68
N GLY A 149 6.07 -6.19 4.78
CA GLY A 149 5.88 -4.95 4.02
C GLY A 149 4.47 -4.37 4.11
N TYR A 150 4.31 -3.28 3.41
CA TYR A 150 3.04 -2.64 3.12
C TYR A 150 2.70 -2.92 1.66
N VAL A 151 1.76 -3.82 1.41
CA VAL A 151 1.50 -4.33 0.06
C VAL A 151 0.01 -4.47 -0.22
N THR A 152 -0.34 -4.49 -1.49
CA THR A 152 -1.67 -4.89 -1.96
C THR A 152 -1.60 -6.17 -2.78
N ASN A 153 -2.63 -6.99 -2.68
CA ASN A 153 -2.81 -8.12 -3.57
C ASN A 153 -3.48 -7.64 -4.86
N CYS A 154 -2.79 -7.75 -5.99
CA CYS A 154 -3.29 -7.31 -7.28
C CYS A 154 -4.48 -8.12 -7.78
N TYR A 155 -4.71 -9.33 -7.27
CA TYR A 155 -5.85 -10.15 -7.70
C TYR A 155 -7.19 -9.62 -7.16
N ASN A 156 -7.23 -9.14 -5.92
CA ASN A 156 -8.46 -8.67 -5.25
C ASN A 156 -8.29 -7.34 -4.50
N PHE A 157 -7.15 -6.67 -4.66
CA PHE A 157 -6.79 -5.42 -3.99
C PHE A 157 -7.04 -5.40 -2.47
N GLY A 158 -6.83 -6.55 -1.84
CA GLY A 158 -6.73 -6.61 -0.38
C GLY A 158 -5.40 -6.03 0.10
N ARG A 159 -5.44 -5.23 1.17
CA ARG A 159 -4.22 -4.69 1.78
C ARG A 159 -3.58 -5.69 2.73
N HIS A 160 -2.27 -5.65 2.81
CA HIS A 160 -1.49 -6.32 3.83
C HIS A 160 -0.55 -5.30 4.49
N ASN A 161 -0.75 -5.05 5.76
CA ASN A 161 0.13 -4.21 6.57
C ASN A 161 0.85 -5.13 7.55
N LEU A 162 2.16 -5.36 7.32
CA LEU A 162 2.99 -6.18 8.19
C LEU A 162 2.32 -7.53 8.54
N GLY A 163 1.77 -8.21 7.55
CA GLY A 163 1.12 -9.51 7.70
C GLY A 163 -0.37 -9.49 8.09
N VAL A 164 -0.94 -8.33 8.38
CA VAL A 164 -2.39 -8.20 8.66
C VAL A 164 -3.14 -7.96 7.36
N TYR A 165 -4.02 -8.90 6.97
CA TYR A 165 -4.87 -8.79 5.79
C TYR A 165 -6.16 -8.05 6.08
N GLN A 166 -6.53 -7.14 5.19
CA GLN A 166 -7.85 -6.52 5.16
C GLN A 166 -8.34 -6.39 3.71
N GLN A 167 -9.45 -6.98 3.39
CA GLN A 167 -10.09 -6.77 2.09
C GLN A 167 -10.76 -5.40 2.09
N LEU A 168 -10.35 -4.53 1.17
CA LEU A 168 -10.85 -3.17 1.10
C LEU A 168 -11.70 -2.87 -0.12
N ILE A 169 -11.50 -3.60 -1.22
CA ILE A 169 -12.08 -3.25 -2.52
C ILE A 169 -12.40 -4.52 -3.29
N HIS A 170 -13.57 -4.57 -3.93
CA HIS A 170 -14.00 -5.67 -4.82
C HIS A 170 -13.54 -5.42 -6.27
N TYR A 171 -12.26 -5.11 -6.49
CA TYR A 171 -11.67 -5.07 -7.82
C TYR A 171 -10.84 -6.32 -8.06
N LYS A 172 -11.01 -6.91 -9.22
CA LYS A 172 -10.16 -7.97 -9.72
C LYS A 172 -9.29 -7.39 -10.82
N ALA A 173 -7.97 -7.52 -10.68
CA ALA A 173 -7.08 -7.16 -11.76
C ALA A 173 -7.07 -8.24 -12.82
N GLU A 174 -6.87 -7.82 -14.06
CA GLU A 174 -6.82 -8.65 -15.25
C GLU A 174 -5.48 -8.48 -15.96
N GLU A 175 -5.15 -9.42 -16.83
CA GLU A 175 -3.98 -9.36 -17.69
C GLU A 175 -3.99 -8.07 -18.52
N GLY A 176 -2.83 -7.43 -18.63
CA GLY A 176 -2.65 -6.14 -19.29
C GLY A 176 -2.95 -4.91 -18.42
N ASN A 177 -3.57 -5.08 -17.25
CA ASN A 177 -3.85 -3.95 -16.37
C ASN A 177 -2.58 -3.27 -15.86
N ILE A 178 -2.65 -1.96 -15.69
CA ILE A 178 -1.57 -1.14 -15.15
C ILE A 178 -1.92 -0.75 -13.72
N VAL A 179 -1.04 -1.12 -12.79
CA VAL A 179 -1.10 -0.70 -11.38
C VAL A 179 -0.06 0.39 -11.16
N GLU A 180 -0.50 1.57 -10.72
CA GLU A 180 0.38 2.63 -10.25
C GLU A 180 0.45 2.57 -8.73
N ILE A 181 1.66 2.57 -8.20
CA ILE A 181 1.96 2.56 -6.77
C ILE A 181 2.47 3.95 -6.40
N ILE A 182 1.91 4.52 -5.33
CA ILE A 182 2.21 5.87 -4.85
C ILE A 182 2.56 5.78 -3.37
N ALA A 183 3.86 5.90 -3.05
CA ALA A 183 4.36 5.89 -1.69
C ALA A 183 4.68 7.32 -1.24
N ASN A 184 3.82 7.92 -0.43
CA ASN A 184 4.03 9.21 0.20
C ASN A 184 4.71 9.01 1.55
N LEU A 185 6.04 9.04 1.58
CA LEU A 185 6.82 8.83 2.81
C LEU A 185 6.82 10.08 3.72
N GLU A 186 6.37 11.24 3.24
CA GLU A 186 6.16 12.42 4.08
C GLU A 186 4.98 12.18 5.05
N ASN A 187 3.87 11.65 4.54
CA ASN A 187 2.67 11.38 5.32
C ASN A 187 2.62 9.97 5.91
N GLY A 188 3.46 9.05 5.42
CA GLY A 188 3.41 7.64 5.79
C GLY A 188 2.26 6.89 5.11
N GLU A 189 1.95 7.23 3.86
CA GLU A 189 0.81 6.69 3.11
C GLU A 189 1.26 5.86 1.91
N LEU A 190 0.50 4.80 1.61
CA LEU A 190 0.61 4.01 0.40
C LEU A 190 -0.75 3.97 -0.31
N SER A 191 -0.77 4.43 -1.54
CA SER A 191 -1.97 4.48 -2.38
C SER A 191 -1.75 3.76 -3.71
N PHE A 192 -2.83 3.35 -4.34
CA PHE A 192 -2.80 2.63 -5.61
C PHE A 192 -3.81 3.18 -6.60
N SER A 193 -3.48 3.06 -7.87
CA SER A 193 -4.46 3.19 -8.94
C SER A 193 -4.43 1.99 -9.87
N LEU A 194 -5.55 1.69 -10.52
CA LEU A 194 -5.69 0.66 -11.53
C LEU A 194 -6.16 1.31 -12.84
N ASN A 195 -5.37 1.19 -13.90
CA ASN A 195 -5.64 1.83 -15.21
C ASN A 195 -6.00 3.31 -15.07
N GLY A 196 -5.28 4.03 -14.19
CA GLY A 196 -5.50 5.46 -13.91
C GLY A 196 -6.67 5.76 -12.95
N LYS A 197 -7.50 4.78 -12.58
CA LYS A 197 -8.54 4.96 -11.58
C LYS A 197 -7.94 4.85 -10.19
N ASN A 198 -8.04 5.90 -9.38
CA ASN A 198 -7.56 5.92 -8.00
C ASN A 198 -8.37 4.92 -7.15
N LEU A 199 -7.70 4.01 -6.48
CA LEU A 199 -8.27 3.04 -5.54
C LEU A 199 -8.20 3.51 -4.09
N GLY A 200 -7.60 4.69 -3.86
CA GLY A 200 -7.45 5.29 -2.54
C GLY A 200 -6.19 4.85 -1.80
N THR A 201 -6.08 5.35 -0.58
CA THR A 201 -5.00 5.02 0.35
C THR A 201 -5.34 3.72 1.06
N ILE A 202 -4.45 2.73 0.94
CA ILE A 202 -4.64 1.43 1.58
C ILE A 202 -3.79 1.25 2.83
N CYS A 203 -2.84 2.15 3.07
CA CYS A 203 -2.04 2.21 4.29
C CYS A 203 -1.73 3.67 4.62
N ASN A 204 -1.90 4.06 5.87
CA ASN A 204 -1.68 5.44 6.37
C ASN A 204 -0.76 5.52 7.59
N ASN A 205 -0.01 4.47 7.88
CA ASN A 205 0.87 4.40 9.05
C ASN A 205 2.20 3.70 8.74
N ILE A 206 2.78 4.00 7.57
CA ILE A 206 4.12 3.53 7.21
C ILE A 206 5.14 4.12 8.19
N ILE A 207 5.99 3.27 8.74
CA ILE A 207 7.08 3.70 9.64
C ILE A 207 8.11 4.51 8.83
N LYS A 208 8.26 5.80 9.14
CA LYS A 208 9.04 6.74 8.30
C LYS A 208 10.56 6.60 8.40
N ASP A 209 11.06 6.03 9.49
CA ASP A 209 12.50 5.93 9.75
C ASP A 209 13.19 4.78 9.02
N ILE A 210 12.41 3.89 8.41
CA ILE A 210 12.91 2.74 7.65
C ILE A 210 13.18 3.14 6.21
N ASP A 211 14.25 2.59 5.63
CA ASP A 211 14.50 2.65 4.20
C ASP A 211 13.68 1.57 3.48
N TYR A 212 12.86 2.00 2.52
CA TYR A 212 12.03 1.10 1.74
C TYR A 212 12.49 1.00 0.29
N VAL A 213 12.18 -0.13 -0.33
CA VAL A 213 12.34 -0.38 -1.76
C VAL A 213 11.00 -0.83 -2.37
N PRO A 214 10.79 -0.62 -3.68
CA PRO A 214 9.69 -1.24 -4.41
C PRO A 214 9.73 -2.76 -4.27
N PHE A 215 8.57 -3.37 -4.22
CA PHE A 215 8.43 -4.80 -3.95
C PHE A 215 7.32 -5.44 -4.77
N ILE A 216 7.58 -6.65 -5.24
CA ILE A 216 6.59 -7.60 -5.72
C ILE A 216 6.91 -9.00 -5.21
N GLU A 217 5.87 -9.79 -4.97
CA GLU A 217 6.00 -11.22 -4.71
C GLU A 217 4.90 -11.98 -5.45
N ILE A 218 5.31 -13.06 -6.10
CA ILE A 218 4.47 -13.84 -7.01
C ILE A 218 4.23 -15.22 -6.40
N HIS A 219 2.94 -15.62 -6.32
CA HIS A 219 2.53 -16.90 -5.77
C HIS A 219 2.68 -18.05 -6.75
N ASP A 220 2.13 -17.95 -7.96
CA ASP A 220 2.10 -19.04 -8.92
C ASP A 220 3.05 -18.82 -10.09
N GLU A 221 3.55 -19.94 -10.64
CA GLU A 221 4.33 -19.93 -11.87
C GLU A 221 3.52 -19.34 -13.04
N ARG A 222 4.22 -18.84 -14.04
CA ARG A 222 3.67 -18.20 -15.25
C ARG A 222 3.04 -16.82 -15.03
N ASN A 223 3.01 -16.29 -13.80
CA ASN A 223 2.71 -14.88 -13.61
C ASN A 223 3.90 -14.03 -14.06
N GLU A 224 3.60 -12.93 -14.73
CA GLU A 224 4.60 -12.02 -15.30
C GLU A 224 4.21 -10.57 -15.02
N ILE A 225 5.18 -9.78 -14.56
CA ILE A 225 5.01 -8.34 -14.26
C ILE A 225 6.08 -7.56 -14.98
N THR A 226 5.69 -6.48 -15.65
CA THR A 226 6.59 -5.56 -16.31
C THR A 226 6.56 -4.18 -15.65
N LEU A 227 7.74 -3.66 -15.26
CA LEU A 227 7.92 -2.29 -14.80
C LEU A 227 7.81 -1.32 -15.97
N LEU A 228 6.92 -0.35 -15.86
CA LEU A 228 6.74 0.73 -16.84
C LEU A 228 7.52 1.97 -16.38
N GLN A 229 8.39 2.52 -17.27
CA GLN A 229 9.22 3.69 -16.98
C GLN A 229 9.13 4.72 -18.11
#